data_e6dd7d4e7f62c790e369924e14684e24
#
_entry.id   e6dd7d4e7f62c790e369924e14684e24
#
_cell.length_a   1.000
_cell.length_b   1.000
_cell.length_c   1.000
_cell.angle_alpha   90.00
_cell.angle_beta   90.00
_cell.angle_gamma   90.00
#
_symmetry.space_group_name_H-M   'P 1'
#
loop_
_entity.id
_entity.type
_entity.pdbx_description
1 polymer ?
#
loop_
_entity_poly.entity_id
_entity_poly.type
_entity_poly.pdbx_seq_one_letter_code
_entity_poly.pdbx_strand_id
1 'polypeptide(L)'
;MDEAKEDIDVINKYVLNEVTLAKTAKPILWIHVPYQYNSRKWATFGSRSSYDLNQPYLYLTVRSIITKCAESFTICIIDDSVFGKVIPDWNIDMSKVSSPIVDNIRTMGMMKLLYIYGGLICPISFLCMNNLHPLYMKGTSGSKLFLCETVNRNITSTTENFYPNIEFCGAPKENNSVAGLIDFIQRSISTNFTADIKFAGEFNRWCNTRIRNGSINLIDGCDIGTKSSELKPIVIDDLMGNNYLKIKPTTYGILIPCDELLKRRKYQWFTRMSAKQILESNVIIGNYLLVYNAPNIKDGIIEPLEMKPSWVGFWKTPLYNGVYGLKPDDLGDSISQVPYPGR
;
A
#
# COMPACT_ATOMS: atom_id res chain seq x y z
N MET A 1 -23.26 0.43 17.57
CA MET A 1 -22.05 0.93 18.26
C MET A 1 -21.07 -0.17 18.65
N ASP A 2 -21.52 -1.43 18.73
CA ASP A 2 -20.67 -2.57 19.12
C ASP A 2 -19.92 -3.19 17.92
N GLU A 3 -20.47 -3.21 16.73
CA GLU A 3 -19.86 -3.82 15.53
C GLU A 3 -18.62 -3.06 15.01
N ALA A 4 -18.65 -1.72 15.05
CA ALA A 4 -17.45 -0.93 14.72
C ALA A 4 -16.29 -1.16 15.71
N LYS A 5 -16.58 -1.62 16.92
CA LYS A 5 -15.58 -2.05 17.91
C LYS A 5 -14.95 -3.39 17.52
N GLU A 6 -15.75 -4.36 17.08
CA GLU A 6 -15.23 -5.69 16.69
C GLU A 6 -14.28 -5.60 15.51
N ASP A 7 -14.51 -4.70 14.58
CA ASP A 7 -13.64 -4.48 13.43
C ASP A 7 -12.29 -3.85 13.79
N ILE A 8 -12.33 -2.89 14.70
CA ILE A 8 -11.12 -2.29 15.28
C ILE A 8 -10.36 -3.35 16.08
N ASP A 9 -11.07 -4.20 16.80
CA ASP A 9 -10.49 -5.27 17.60
C ASP A 9 -9.81 -6.36 16.77
N VAL A 10 -10.34 -6.68 15.58
CA VAL A 10 -9.68 -7.61 14.66
C VAL A 10 -8.33 -7.07 14.18
N ILE A 11 -8.26 -5.79 13.81
CA ILE A 11 -7.00 -5.18 13.40
C ILE A 11 -6.07 -4.99 14.60
N ASN A 12 -6.59 -4.55 15.74
CA ASN A 12 -5.81 -4.37 16.98
C ASN A 12 -5.15 -5.67 17.46
N LYS A 13 -5.74 -6.83 17.19
CA LYS A 13 -5.14 -8.14 17.49
C LYS A 13 -3.81 -8.37 16.75
N TYR A 14 -3.64 -7.73 15.61
CA TYR A 14 -2.44 -7.83 14.78
C TYR A 14 -1.49 -6.62 14.91
N VAL A 15 -1.90 -5.62 15.71
CA VAL A 15 -1.01 -4.53 16.10
C VAL A 15 0.07 -5.10 17.03
N LEU A 16 1.32 -4.83 16.71
CA LEU A 16 2.45 -5.43 17.39
C LEU A 16 2.49 -5.08 18.87
N ASN A 17 2.39 -6.10 19.72
CA ASN A 17 2.75 -6.03 21.13
C ASN A 17 4.10 -6.72 21.32
N GLU A 18 5.01 -6.09 22.07
CA GLU A 18 6.44 -6.42 22.20
C GLU A 18 6.78 -7.91 22.51
N VAL A 19 5.84 -8.67 23.03
CA VAL A 19 6.07 -10.04 23.53
C VAL A 19 6.01 -11.10 22.41
N THR A 20 5.50 -10.78 21.23
CA THR A 20 5.11 -11.79 20.23
C THR A 20 6.24 -12.12 19.24
N LEU A 21 7.20 -11.22 19.01
CA LEU A 21 8.21 -11.36 17.94
C LEU A 21 9.27 -12.43 18.20
N ALA A 22 9.66 -12.66 19.44
CA ALA A 22 10.75 -13.57 19.78
C ALA A 22 10.38 -15.07 19.71
N LYS A 23 9.10 -15.41 19.57
CA LYS A 23 8.59 -16.81 19.68
C LYS A 23 7.90 -17.34 18.41
N THR A 24 7.96 -16.63 17.29
CA THR A 24 7.22 -17.03 16.10
C THR A 24 7.98 -18.08 15.30
N ALA A 25 7.35 -19.24 15.09
CA ALA A 25 7.82 -20.27 14.16
C ALA A 25 7.49 -19.94 12.69
N LYS A 26 6.56 -19.01 12.45
CA LYS A 26 6.12 -18.58 11.12
C LYS A 26 6.91 -17.34 10.65
N PRO A 27 7.12 -17.17 9.34
CA PRO A 27 7.69 -15.93 8.84
C PRO A 27 6.79 -14.73 9.19
N ILE A 28 7.39 -13.57 9.39
CA ILE A 28 6.65 -12.36 9.75
C ILE A 28 6.19 -11.67 8.47
N LEU A 29 4.94 -11.17 8.46
CA LEU A 29 4.43 -10.32 7.41
C LEU A 29 4.23 -8.91 8.00
N TRP A 30 5.03 -7.97 7.53
CA TRP A 30 5.05 -6.60 7.99
C TRP A 30 4.14 -5.73 7.15
N ILE A 31 3.21 -5.03 7.79
CA ILE A 31 2.36 -4.02 7.16
C ILE A 31 2.62 -2.70 7.89
N HIS A 32 3.24 -1.75 7.20
CA HIS A 32 3.49 -0.42 7.74
C HIS A 32 2.32 0.52 7.43
N VAL A 33 1.79 1.16 8.46
CA VAL A 33 0.75 2.19 8.35
C VAL A 33 1.43 3.55 8.48
N PRO A 34 1.64 4.28 7.37
CA PRO A 34 2.30 5.58 7.44
C PRO A 34 1.39 6.60 8.11
N TYR A 35 1.83 7.15 9.22
CA TYR A 35 1.18 8.27 9.88
C TYR A 35 1.79 9.58 9.41
N GLN A 36 0.97 10.49 8.90
CA GLN A 36 1.46 11.80 8.47
C GLN A 36 1.17 12.85 9.55
N TYR A 37 2.15 13.13 10.38
CA TYR A 37 2.13 14.29 11.25
C TYR A 37 2.05 15.55 10.37
N ASN A 38 1.19 16.49 10.75
CA ASN A 38 1.03 17.76 10.03
C ASN A 38 0.58 17.65 8.56
N SER A 39 -0.13 16.59 8.18
CA SER A 39 -0.74 16.51 6.85
C SER A 39 -1.70 17.66 6.55
N ARG A 40 -1.88 18.56 7.53
CA ARG A 40 -2.83 19.63 7.51
C ARG A 40 -2.47 20.88 8.16
N LYS A 41 -1.68 21.61 7.47
CA LYS A 41 -1.57 23.05 7.73
C LYS A 41 -2.76 23.87 7.21
N TRP A 42 -3.62 23.31 6.39
CA TRP A 42 -4.63 24.03 5.61
C TRP A 42 -6.01 23.36 5.70
N ALA A 43 -6.73 23.59 6.79
CA ALA A 43 -8.06 23.06 6.99
C ALA A 43 -9.09 23.56 5.96
N THR A 44 -8.80 24.68 5.29
CA THR A 44 -9.76 25.43 4.46
C THR A 44 -9.81 25.01 3.00
N PHE A 45 -8.80 24.32 2.47
CA PHE A 45 -8.73 23.97 1.04
C PHE A 45 -9.17 22.53 0.73
N GLY A 46 -10.22 22.03 1.36
CA GLY A 46 -10.67 20.66 1.14
C GLY A 46 -9.64 19.63 1.55
N SER A 47 -8.60 20.08 2.23
CA SER A 47 -7.66 19.22 2.86
C SER A 47 -8.35 18.48 4.00
N ARG A 48 -7.88 17.29 4.31
CA ARG A 48 -8.46 16.43 5.36
C ARG A 48 -8.41 17.12 6.71
N SER A 49 -9.45 16.97 7.53
CA SER A 49 -9.52 17.54 8.86
C SER A 49 -8.92 16.66 9.96
N SER A 50 -8.49 15.46 9.64
CA SER A 50 -7.81 14.53 10.54
C SER A 50 -6.36 14.31 10.12
N TYR A 51 -5.50 14.01 11.06
CA TYR A 51 -4.13 13.59 10.80
C TYR A 51 -4.08 12.16 10.22
N ASP A 52 -5.19 11.44 10.28
CA ASP A 52 -5.31 10.10 9.75
C ASP A 52 -5.50 10.16 8.23
N LEU A 53 -4.77 9.34 7.53
CA LEU A 53 -5.05 9.01 6.14
C LEU A 53 -6.25 8.07 6.07
N ASN A 54 -7.37 8.45 6.68
CA ASN A 54 -8.54 7.59 6.71
C ASN A 54 -9.03 7.33 5.28
N GLN A 55 -8.54 6.23 4.71
CA GLN A 55 -8.86 5.74 3.39
C GLN A 55 -9.50 4.37 3.57
N PRO A 56 -10.84 4.27 3.60
CA PRO A 56 -11.52 3.02 3.94
C PRO A 56 -11.16 1.82 3.04
N TYR A 57 -10.76 2.04 1.79
CA TYR A 57 -10.31 0.94 0.93
C TYR A 57 -9.04 0.25 1.46
N LEU A 58 -8.17 0.97 2.18
CA LEU A 58 -6.98 0.37 2.79
C LEU A 58 -7.35 -0.61 3.91
N TYR A 59 -8.46 -0.36 4.59
CA TYR A 59 -9.02 -1.31 5.53
C TYR A 59 -9.40 -2.63 4.84
N LEU A 60 -10.07 -2.55 3.68
CA LEU A 60 -10.44 -3.72 2.88
C LEU A 60 -9.22 -4.50 2.38
N THR A 61 -8.16 -3.79 1.96
CA THR A 61 -6.92 -4.45 1.53
C THR A 61 -6.20 -5.14 2.69
N VAL A 62 -6.07 -4.49 3.85
CA VAL A 62 -5.48 -5.10 5.05
C VAL A 62 -6.27 -6.33 5.49
N ARG A 63 -7.60 -6.27 5.48
CA ARG A 63 -8.44 -7.44 5.80
C ARG A 63 -8.20 -8.59 4.84
N SER A 64 -8.08 -8.32 3.54
CA SER A 64 -7.77 -9.37 2.57
C SER A 64 -6.43 -10.05 2.87
N ILE A 65 -5.41 -9.27 3.27
CA ILE A 65 -4.11 -9.82 3.69
C ILE A 65 -4.27 -10.70 4.92
N ILE A 66 -4.97 -10.22 5.96
CA ILE A 66 -5.22 -10.98 7.19
C ILE A 66 -5.94 -12.29 6.86
N THR A 67 -7.04 -12.21 6.11
CA THR A 67 -7.86 -13.39 5.77
C THR A 67 -7.06 -14.45 5.01
N LYS A 68 -6.16 -14.06 4.11
CA LYS A 68 -5.40 -14.99 3.26
C LYS A 68 -4.09 -15.48 3.88
N CYS A 69 -3.50 -14.70 4.79
CA CYS A 69 -2.12 -14.94 5.24
C CYS A 69 -1.98 -15.28 6.73
N ALA A 70 -2.99 -15.08 7.58
CA ALA A 70 -2.87 -15.28 9.04
C ALA A 70 -2.51 -16.71 9.45
N GLU A 71 -2.87 -17.71 8.66
CA GLU A 71 -2.48 -19.10 8.93
C GLU A 71 -1.01 -19.39 8.67
N SER A 72 -0.41 -18.69 7.70
CA SER A 72 0.95 -18.96 7.19
C SER A 72 1.99 -17.96 7.68
N PHE A 73 1.57 -16.79 8.13
CA PHE A 73 2.44 -15.73 8.62
C PHE A 73 2.05 -15.28 10.03
N THR A 74 3.01 -14.74 10.74
CA THR A 74 2.76 -13.85 11.87
C THR A 74 2.59 -12.45 11.32
N ILE A 75 1.36 -11.94 11.28
CA ILE A 75 1.06 -10.62 10.73
C ILE A 75 1.36 -9.55 11.79
N CYS A 76 2.16 -8.56 11.44
CA CYS A 76 2.51 -7.43 12.27
C CYS A 76 2.14 -6.12 11.56
N ILE A 77 1.11 -5.45 12.08
CA ILE A 77 0.73 -4.10 11.64
C ILE A 77 1.47 -3.11 12.53
N ILE A 78 2.25 -2.24 11.92
CA ILE A 78 3.15 -1.32 12.63
C ILE A 78 3.00 0.11 12.12
N ASP A 79 3.31 1.06 12.97
CA ASP A 79 3.46 2.47 12.65
C ASP A 79 4.90 2.95 12.93
N ASP A 80 5.15 4.25 12.73
CA ASP A 80 6.48 4.84 12.94
C ASP A 80 6.99 4.71 14.39
N SER A 81 6.09 4.59 15.38
CA SER A 81 6.46 4.50 16.79
C SER A 81 7.11 3.14 17.15
N VAL A 82 6.85 2.13 16.36
CA VAL A 82 7.37 0.78 16.58
C VAL A 82 8.87 0.71 16.32
N PHE A 83 9.42 1.54 15.42
CA PHE A 83 10.86 1.50 15.12
C PHE A 83 11.71 1.71 16.36
N GLY A 84 11.35 2.69 17.21
CA GLY A 84 12.08 2.94 18.46
C GLY A 84 11.96 1.85 19.53
N LYS A 85 10.95 0.97 19.41
CA LYS A 85 10.70 -0.11 20.37
C LYS A 85 11.40 -1.42 20.00
N VAL A 86 11.50 -1.71 18.69
CA VAL A 86 11.92 -3.03 18.20
C VAL A 86 13.23 -3.02 17.42
N ILE A 87 13.74 -1.84 17.00
CA ILE A 87 15.03 -1.72 16.35
C ILE A 87 16.06 -1.25 17.38
N PRO A 88 17.10 -2.06 17.67
CA PRO A 88 18.19 -1.64 18.54
C PRO A 88 18.84 -0.33 18.03
N ASP A 89 19.20 0.55 18.96
CA ASP A 89 19.88 1.81 18.67
C ASP A 89 19.12 2.78 17.75
N TRP A 90 17.79 2.67 17.70
CA TRP A 90 16.96 3.61 16.97
C TRP A 90 16.74 4.89 17.79
N ASN A 91 17.47 5.95 17.44
CA ASN A 91 17.43 7.23 18.17
C ASN A 91 16.71 8.35 17.39
N ILE A 92 16.00 8.02 16.32
CA ILE A 92 15.33 8.98 15.44
C ILE A 92 13.91 9.21 15.92
N ASP A 93 13.59 10.45 16.29
CA ASP A 93 12.24 10.89 16.59
C ASP A 93 11.49 11.20 15.28
N MET A 94 10.68 10.25 14.83
CA MET A 94 9.95 10.34 13.57
C MET A 94 8.97 11.51 13.52
N SER A 95 8.49 12.01 14.68
CA SER A 95 7.57 13.13 14.75
C SER A 95 8.20 14.46 14.36
N LYS A 96 9.52 14.55 14.44
CA LYS A 96 10.31 15.75 14.11
C LYS A 96 10.84 15.76 12.67
N VAL A 97 10.68 14.67 11.97
CA VAL A 97 11.17 14.54 10.60
C VAL A 97 10.07 14.89 9.60
N SER A 98 10.37 15.76 8.66
CA SER A 98 9.42 16.17 7.61
C SER A 98 9.63 15.41 6.31
N SER A 99 8.56 15.35 5.48
CA SER A 99 8.67 14.86 4.10
C SER A 99 9.61 15.77 3.28
N PRO A 100 10.44 15.20 2.36
CA PRO A 100 10.47 13.79 1.92
C PRO A 100 11.38 12.89 2.75
N ILE A 101 12.14 13.42 3.70
CA ILE A 101 13.15 12.67 4.45
C ILE A 101 12.49 11.58 5.31
N VAL A 102 11.30 11.83 5.86
CA VAL A 102 10.58 10.86 6.68
C VAL A 102 10.31 9.55 5.93
N ASP A 103 9.99 9.61 4.64
CA ASP A 103 9.72 8.42 3.83
C ASP A 103 10.98 7.56 3.65
N ASN A 104 12.11 8.21 3.55
CA ASN A 104 13.41 7.55 3.44
C ASN A 104 13.81 6.87 4.74
N ILE A 105 13.56 7.54 5.87
CA ILE A 105 13.82 6.98 7.19
C ILE A 105 12.87 5.82 7.48
N ARG A 106 11.59 5.90 7.06
CA ARG A 106 10.64 4.78 7.12
C ARG A 106 11.16 3.58 6.35
N THR A 107 11.60 3.82 5.11
CA THR A 107 12.19 2.77 4.27
C THR A 107 13.40 2.13 4.94
N MET A 108 14.29 2.93 5.52
CA MET A 108 15.43 2.44 6.29
C MET A 108 14.99 1.62 7.51
N GLY A 109 13.98 2.10 8.25
CA GLY A 109 13.41 1.38 9.40
C GLY A 109 12.85 0.01 9.00
N MET A 110 12.07 -0.03 7.92
CA MET A 110 11.52 -1.28 7.39
C MET A 110 12.63 -2.25 6.95
N MET A 111 13.70 -1.75 6.33
CA MET A 111 14.84 -2.61 5.97
C MET A 111 15.60 -3.12 7.20
N LYS A 112 15.74 -2.31 8.27
CA LYS A 112 16.33 -2.78 9.52
C LYS A 112 15.46 -3.86 10.19
N LEU A 113 14.13 -3.71 10.19
CA LEU A 113 13.22 -4.77 10.66
C LEU A 113 13.40 -6.05 9.85
N LEU A 114 13.46 -5.93 8.53
CA LEU A 114 13.66 -7.08 7.65
C LEU A 114 15.02 -7.74 7.88
N TYR A 115 16.06 -6.98 8.18
CA TYR A 115 17.38 -7.51 8.52
C TYR A 115 17.36 -8.30 9.84
N ILE A 116 16.79 -7.72 10.89
CA ILE A 116 16.80 -8.30 12.24
C ILE A 116 15.88 -9.51 12.35
N TYR A 117 14.67 -9.42 11.81
CA TYR A 117 13.61 -10.41 12.01
C TYR A 117 13.31 -11.25 10.78
N GLY A 118 13.70 -10.80 9.60
CA GLY A 118 13.30 -11.39 8.33
C GLY A 118 11.83 -11.18 8.00
N GLY A 119 11.35 -11.91 7.01
CA GLY A 119 9.94 -11.95 6.64
C GLY A 119 9.62 -11.23 5.33
N LEU A 120 8.37 -10.81 5.20
CA LEU A 120 7.79 -10.18 4.02
C LEU A 120 7.25 -8.79 4.38
N ILE A 121 7.70 -7.76 3.70
CA ILE A 121 7.09 -6.44 3.75
C ILE A 121 6.01 -6.40 2.65
N CYS A 122 4.78 -6.11 3.04
CA CYS A 122 3.63 -6.02 2.15
C CYS A 122 3.03 -4.62 2.20
N PRO A 123 2.85 -3.95 1.06
CA PRO A 123 2.21 -2.63 1.03
C PRO A 123 0.78 -2.69 1.59
N ILE A 124 0.40 -1.68 2.37
CA ILE A 124 -0.94 -1.56 2.94
C ILE A 124 -2.04 -1.55 1.86
N SER A 125 -1.72 -1.07 0.65
CA SER A 125 -2.65 -0.98 -0.48
C SER A 125 -2.68 -2.24 -1.37
N PHE A 126 -2.10 -3.35 -0.92
CA PHE A 126 -2.12 -4.60 -1.67
C PHE A 126 -3.41 -5.38 -1.40
N LEU A 127 -4.25 -5.54 -2.41
CA LEU A 127 -5.39 -6.46 -2.36
C LEU A 127 -4.90 -7.90 -2.50
N CYS A 128 -4.93 -8.63 -1.40
CA CYS A 128 -4.47 -10.02 -1.36
C CYS A 128 -5.56 -10.98 -1.83
N MET A 129 -5.30 -11.69 -2.92
CA MET A 129 -6.23 -12.65 -3.53
C MET A 129 -5.93 -14.09 -3.11
N ASN A 130 -4.64 -14.40 -2.91
CA ASN A 130 -4.14 -15.72 -2.55
C ASN A 130 -3.11 -15.62 -1.43
N ASN A 131 -2.87 -16.71 -0.70
CA ASN A 131 -1.85 -16.78 0.32
C ASN A 131 -0.45 -16.41 -0.23
N LEU A 132 0.23 -15.48 0.44
CA LEU A 132 1.54 -14.98 0.02
C LEU A 132 2.73 -15.90 0.40
N HIS A 133 2.48 -16.98 1.15
CA HIS A 133 3.56 -17.87 1.59
C HIS A 133 4.32 -18.53 0.42
N PRO A 134 3.66 -19.04 -0.64
CA PRO A 134 4.38 -19.56 -1.79
C PRO A 134 5.19 -18.49 -2.54
N LEU A 135 4.70 -17.24 -2.61
CA LEU A 135 5.45 -16.12 -3.18
C LEU A 135 6.70 -15.83 -2.34
N TYR A 136 6.57 -15.81 -1.01
CA TYR A 136 7.69 -15.62 -0.10
C TYR A 136 8.75 -16.72 -0.26
N MET A 137 8.33 -17.97 -0.30
CA MET A 137 9.25 -19.11 -0.49
C MET A 137 9.95 -19.07 -1.85
N LYS A 138 9.22 -18.72 -2.91
CA LYS A 138 9.78 -18.50 -4.25
C LYS A 138 10.81 -17.37 -4.23
N GLY A 139 10.45 -16.25 -3.64
CA GLY A 139 11.28 -15.05 -3.59
C GLY A 139 12.56 -15.25 -2.79
N THR A 140 12.48 -15.90 -1.63
CA THR A 140 13.64 -16.15 -0.74
C THR A 140 14.47 -17.36 -1.14
N SER A 141 14.19 -17.96 -2.29
CA SER A 141 14.97 -19.11 -2.77
C SER A 141 16.48 -18.79 -2.83
N GLY A 142 17.30 -19.71 -2.34
CA GLY A 142 18.74 -19.50 -2.17
C GLY A 142 19.09 -18.52 -1.06
N SER A 143 18.21 -18.34 -0.06
CA SER A 143 18.40 -17.42 1.08
C SER A 143 18.64 -15.97 0.66
N LYS A 144 18.03 -15.54 -0.42
CA LYS A 144 18.22 -14.21 -1.01
C LYS A 144 17.13 -13.22 -0.59
N LEU A 145 17.47 -11.95 -0.63
CA LEU A 145 16.50 -10.86 -0.70
C LEU A 145 15.73 -10.95 -2.03
N PHE A 146 14.44 -10.72 -2.02
CA PHE A 146 13.69 -10.48 -3.23
C PHE A 146 12.96 -9.13 -3.21
N LEU A 147 12.78 -8.58 -4.38
CA LEU A 147 11.98 -7.38 -4.62
C LEU A 147 10.87 -7.73 -5.61
N CYS A 148 9.71 -7.12 -5.45
CA CYS A 148 8.63 -7.25 -6.41
C CYS A 148 8.71 -6.15 -7.48
N GLU A 149 8.33 -6.47 -8.70
CA GLU A 149 8.36 -5.54 -9.82
C GLU A 149 7.10 -4.67 -9.83
N THR A 150 7.27 -3.36 -9.97
CA THR A 150 6.15 -2.40 -10.03
C THR A 150 6.27 -1.50 -11.27
N VAL A 151 5.17 -0.78 -11.57
CA VAL A 151 5.10 0.11 -12.73
C VAL A 151 5.97 1.33 -12.53
N ASN A 152 6.81 1.63 -13.51
CA ASN A 152 7.61 2.84 -13.54
C ASN A 152 6.74 4.04 -13.96
N ARG A 153 6.65 5.05 -13.09
CA ARG A 153 5.88 6.27 -13.28
C ARG A 153 6.75 7.54 -13.32
N ASN A 154 8.04 7.34 -13.36
CA ASN A 154 9.01 8.43 -13.47
C ASN A 154 9.26 8.80 -14.93
N ILE A 155 10.08 9.83 -15.13
CA ILE A 155 10.48 10.30 -16.47
C ILE A 155 11.15 9.20 -17.32
N THR A 156 11.73 8.20 -16.67
CA THR A 156 12.34 7.03 -17.32
C THR A 156 11.33 5.96 -17.77
N SER A 157 10.03 6.16 -17.55
CA SER A 157 8.97 5.21 -17.96
C SER A 157 8.89 5.03 -19.48
N THR A 158 9.45 5.93 -20.25
CA THR A 158 9.57 5.81 -21.71
C THR A 158 10.57 4.73 -22.17
N THR A 159 11.52 4.41 -21.31
CA THR A 159 12.57 3.41 -21.60
C THR A 159 12.40 2.13 -20.79
N GLU A 160 11.93 2.24 -19.54
CA GLU A 160 11.69 1.11 -18.65
C GLU A 160 10.30 1.21 -18.03
N ASN A 161 9.42 0.29 -18.39
CA ASN A 161 8.04 0.26 -17.89
C ASN A 161 7.94 -0.21 -16.44
N PHE A 162 8.93 -0.92 -15.93
CA PHE A 162 8.91 -1.55 -14.62
C PHE A 162 10.23 -1.35 -13.90
N TYR A 163 10.16 -1.35 -12.56
CA TYR A 163 11.35 -1.30 -11.71
C TYR A 163 11.14 -2.14 -10.43
N PRO A 164 12.22 -2.59 -9.76
CA PRO A 164 12.12 -3.30 -8.48
C PRO A 164 11.64 -2.36 -7.37
N ASN A 165 10.64 -2.80 -6.60
CA ASN A 165 10.02 -2.02 -5.53
C ASN A 165 10.48 -2.51 -4.15
N ILE A 166 11.08 -1.62 -3.37
CA ILE A 166 11.50 -1.88 -2.00
C ILE A 166 10.34 -1.97 -1.01
N GLU A 167 9.20 -1.36 -1.32
CA GLU A 167 8.02 -1.37 -0.45
C GLU A 167 7.30 -2.73 -0.48
N PHE A 168 7.62 -3.60 -1.45
CA PHE A 168 7.13 -4.96 -1.52
C PHE A 168 8.31 -5.91 -1.73
N CYS A 169 8.86 -6.38 -0.64
CA CYS A 169 10.06 -7.20 -0.65
C CYS A 169 10.08 -8.18 0.53
N GLY A 170 10.95 -9.15 0.48
CA GLY A 170 11.14 -10.07 1.59
C GLY A 170 12.51 -10.71 1.61
N ALA A 171 12.95 -11.10 2.79
CA ALA A 171 14.24 -11.74 2.99
C ALA A 171 14.23 -12.64 4.23
N PRO A 172 15.13 -13.63 4.32
CA PRO A 172 15.48 -14.24 5.59
C PRO A 172 16.21 -13.23 6.49
N LYS A 173 16.17 -13.44 7.79
CA LYS A 173 16.91 -12.61 8.76
C LYS A 173 18.41 -12.59 8.46
N GLU A 174 19.08 -11.51 8.87
CA GLU A 174 20.54 -11.32 8.74
C GLU A 174 21.06 -11.44 7.30
N ASN A 175 20.23 -11.06 6.32
CA ASN A 175 20.57 -11.15 4.91
C ASN A 175 21.58 -10.06 4.49
N ASN A 176 22.69 -10.46 3.88
CA ASN A 176 23.76 -9.54 3.46
C ASN A 176 23.30 -8.51 2.42
N SER A 177 22.37 -8.88 1.53
CA SER A 177 21.85 -7.94 0.54
C SER A 177 20.98 -6.87 1.20
N VAL A 178 20.24 -7.23 2.28
CA VAL A 178 19.48 -6.27 3.09
C VAL A 178 20.42 -5.32 3.83
N ALA A 179 21.52 -5.83 4.43
CA ALA A 179 22.55 -4.99 5.06
C ALA A 179 23.14 -3.99 4.07
N GLY A 180 23.52 -4.46 2.89
CA GLY A 180 24.04 -3.59 1.83
C GLY A 180 23.01 -2.56 1.33
N LEU A 181 21.71 -2.88 1.38
CA LEU A 181 20.65 -1.95 1.05
C LEU A 181 20.47 -0.87 2.13
N ILE A 182 20.54 -1.25 3.40
CA ILE A 182 20.54 -0.30 4.53
C ILE A 182 21.69 0.69 4.40
N ASP A 183 22.91 0.22 4.14
CA ASP A 183 24.08 1.06 3.95
C ASP A 183 23.93 2.01 2.75
N PHE A 184 23.31 1.52 1.66
CA PHE A 184 23.02 2.35 0.49
C PHE A 184 22.04 3.46 0.84
N ILE A 185 20.93 3.14 1.54
CA ILE A 185 19.92 4.12 1.94
C ILE A 185 20.52 5.14 2.90
N GLN A 186 21.30 4.72 3.89
CA GLN A 186 21.96 5.61 4.85
C GLN A 186 22.89 6.60 4.15
N ARG A 187 23.71 6.12 3.22
CA ARG A 187 24.58 6.98 2.41
C ARG A 187 23.79 7.97 1.57
N SER A 188 22.72 7.51 0.94
CA SER A 188 21.87 8.38 0.13
C SER A 188 21.19 9.47 0.98
N ILE A 189 20.71 9.15 2.17
CA ILE A 189 20.15 10.16 3.10
C ILE A 189 21.24 11.16 3.53
N SER A 190 22.48 10.71 3.76
CA SER A 190 23.55 11.57 4.24
C SER A 190 24.14 12.48 3.16
N THR A 191 24.06 12.10 1.89
CA THR A 191 24.69 12.82 0.78
C THR A 191 23.73 13.72 0.02
N ASN A 192 22.44 13.41 0.05
CA ASN A 192 21.42 14.11 -0.73
C ASN A 192 20.51 14.95 0.15
N PHE A 193 20.83 16.20 0.36
CA PHE A 193 20.02 17.14 1.15
C PHE A 193 18.71 17.57 0.46
N THR A 194 18.62 17.40 -0.85
CA THR A 194 17.48 17.82 -1.66
C THR A 194 16.76 16.65 -2.33
N ALA A 195 17.30 15.44 -2.20
CA ALA A 195 16.87 14.36 -3.04
C ALA A 195 15.63 13.68 -2.52
N ASP A 196 14.67 13.69 -3.34
CA ASP A 196 13.78 12.58 -3.47
C ASP A 196 14.62 11.31 -3.76
N ILE A 197 14.86 10.45 -2.73
CA ILE A 197 15.50 9.13 -2.92
C ILE A 197 14.65 8.26 -3.86
N LYS A 198 13.38 8.57 -4.02
CA LYS A 198 12.52 8.09 -5.11
C LYS A 198 12.97 8.58 -6.48
N PHE A 199 14.04 9.38 -6.55
CA PHE A 199 14.74 9.57 -7.80
C PHE A 199 15.27 8.19 -8.23
N ALA A 200 14.45 7.55 -9.05
CA ALA A 200 14.50 6.12 -9.34
C ALA A 200 15.86 5.65 -9.92
N GLY A 201 16.72 6.59 -10.31
CA GLY A 201 17.94 6.27 -11.03
C GLY A 201 18.97 5.51 -10.22
N GLU A 202 19.35 5.98 -9.05
CA GLU A 202 20.42 5.36 -8.26
C GLU A 202 19.97 4.07 -7.59
N PHE A 203 18.79 4.08 -7.00
CA PHE A 203 18.20 2.91 -6.38
C PHE A 203 17.98 1.78 -7.40
N ASN A 204 17.36 2.09 -8.55
CA ASN A 204 17.14 1.12 -9.62
C ASN A 204 18.45 0.56 -10.14
N ARG A 205 19.47 1.40 -10.31
CA ARG A 205 20.82 0.95 -10.74
C ARG A 205 21.43 0.01 -9.71
N TRP A 206 21.33 0.36 -8.42
CA TRP A 206 21.81 -0.47 -7.34
C TRP A 206 21.13 -1.84 -7.31
N CYS A 207 19.81 -1.88 -7.43
CA CYS A 207 19.01 -3.10 -7.47
C CYS A 207 19.27 -3.92 -8.74
N ASN A 208 19.23 -3.29 -9.90
CA ASN A 208 19.38 -3.97 -11.20
C ASN A 208 20.74 -4.65 -11.33
N THR A 209 21.81 -4.02 -10.83
CA THR A 209 23.13 -4.64 -10.80
C THR A 209 23.13 -5.93 -9.99
N ARG A 210 22.43 -5.95 -8.85
CA ARG A 210 22.37 -7.12 -7.95
C ARG A 210 21.40 -8.19 -8.41
N ILE A 211 20.36 -7.81 -9.12
CA ILE A 211 19.44 -8.74 -9.79
C ILE A 211 20.17 -9.45 -10.92
N ARG A 212 20.91 -8.71 -11.75
CA ARG A 212 21.68 -9.27 -12.88
C ARG A 212 22.78 -10.24 -12.43
N ASN A 213 23.43 -9.96 -11.33
CA ASN A 213 24.46 -10.89 -10.78
C ASN A 213 23.87 -11.99 -9.89
N GLY A 214 22.54 -12.06 -9.77
CA GLY A 214 21.85 -13.10 -9.04
C GLY A 214 21.91 -12.99 -7.52
N SER A 215 22.35 -11.85 -6.95
CA SER A 215 22.38 -11.64 -5.48
C SER A 215 21.00 -11.32 -4.91
N ILE A 216 20.11 -10.78 -5.72
CA ILE A 216 18.73 -10.44 -5.38
C ILE A 216 17.79 -11.12 -6.38
N ASN A 217 16.71 -11.69 -5.89
CA ASN A 217 15.65 -12.25 -6.73
C ASN A 217 14.64 -11.16 -7.09
N LEU A 218 14.08 -11.23 -8.29
CA LEU A 218 12.98 -10.36 -8.73
C LEU A 218 11.73 -11.19 -8.91
N ILE A 219 10.64 -10.79 -8.26
CA ILE A 219 9.30 -11.31 -8.48
C ILE A 219 8.64 -10.51 -9.58
N ASP A 220 8.16 -11.21 -10.60
CA ASP A 220 7.51 -10.61 -11.77
C ASP A 220 6.22 -9.86 -11.37
N GLY A 221 6.00 -8.71 -11.99
CA GLY A 221 4.81 -7.90 -11.76
C GLY A 221 3.49 -8.61 -12.06
N CYS A 222 3.49 -9.67 -12.88
CA CYS A 222 2.32 -10.51 -13.09
C CYS A 222 1.87 -11.23 -11.81
N ASP A 223 2.80 -11.54 -10.91
CA ASP A 223 2.50 -12.24 -9.66
C ASP A 223 1.79 -11.33 -8.65
N ILE A 224 1.99 -10.00 -8.74
CA ILE A 224 1.43 -9.01 -7.83
C ILE A 224 0.47 -8.01 -8.49
N GLY A 225 0.02 -8.29 -9.71
CA GLY A 225 -0.98 -7.49 -10.40
C GLY A 225 -0.55 -6.08 -10.82
N THR A 226 0.76 -5.85 -10.96
CA THR A 226 1.30 -4.61 -11.54
C THR A 226 1.53 -4.73 -13.04
N LYS A 227 1.56 -5.97 -13.53
CA LYS A 227 1.75 -6.32 -14.93
C LYS A 227 0.63 -7.26 -15.39
N SER A 228 0.07 -7.00 -16.54
CA SER A 228 -0.94 -7.87 -17.15
C SER A 228 -0.33 -9.16 -17.70
N SER A 229 -1.18 -10.14 -18.03
CA SER A 229 -0.77 -11.37 -18.73
C SER A 229 -0.15 -11.08 -20.10
N GLU A 230 -0.44 -9.93 -20.70
CA GLU A 230 0.15 -9.42 -21.95
C GLU A 230 1.45 -8.62 -21.73
N LEU A 231 2.01 -8.65 -20.52
CA LEU A 231 3.21 -7.93 -20.10
C LEU A 231 3.11 -6.40 -20.16
N LYS A 232 1.90 -5.85 -20.16
CA LYS A 232 1.65 -4.41 -20.13
C LYS A 232 1.49 -3.93 -18.68
N PRO A 233 1.88 -2.68 -18.39
CA PRO A 233 1.61 -2.09 -17.07
C PRO A 233 0.12 -2.05 -16.76
N ILE A 234 -0.26 -2.39 -15.53
CA ILE A 234 -1.59 -2.13 -15.00
C ILE A 234 -1.51 -0.81 -14.25
N VAL A 235 -2.16 0.22 -14.81
CA VAL A 235 -2.12 1.58 -14.25
C VAL A 235 -3.41 1.89 -13.51
N ILE A 236 -3.42 3.02 -12.78
CA ILE A 236 -4.59 3.42 -12.00
C ILE A 236 -5.83 3.60 -12.87
N ASP A 237 -5.67 4.03 -14.11
CA ASP A 237 -6.79 4.20 -15.05
C ASP A 237 -7.46 2.87 -15.39
N ASP A 238 -6.70 1.76 -15.46
CA ASP A 238 -7.25 0.42 -15.64
C ASP A 238 -8.03 -0.03 -14.40
N LEU A 239 -7.47 0.23 -13.19
CA LEU A 239 -8.11 -0.13 -11.93
C LEU A 239 -9.40 0.62 -11.67
N MET A 240 -9.48 1.85 -12.14
CA MET A 240 -10.64 2.74 -11.99
C MET A 240 -11.59 2.69 -13.20
N GLY A 241 -11.30 1.83 -14.16
CA GLY A 241 -12.17 1.53 -15.30
C GLY A 241 -13.18 0.44 -14.99
N ASN A 242 -13.97 0.06 -16.03
CA ASN A 242 -15.01 -0.96 -15.94
C ASN A 242 -14.60 -2.29 -16.59
N ASN A 243 -13.46 -2.32 -17.27
CA ASN A 243 -12.99 -3.51 -17.96
C ASN A 243 -12.24 -4.44 -17.00
N TYR A 244 -12.46 -5.74 -17.14
CA TYR A 244 -11.71 -6.72 -16.37
C TYR A 244 -10.21 -6.64 -16.67
N LEU A 245 -9.42 -6.77 -15.59
CA LEU A 245 -7.97 -6.80 -15.70
C LEU A 245 -7.52 -8.11 -16.34
N LYS A 246 -6.61 -8.03 -17.29
CA LYS A 246 -5.97 -9.20 -17.88
C LYS A 246 -4.85 -9.69 -16.96
N ILE A 247 -5.19 -10.29 -15.84
CA ILE A 247 -4.25 -10.88 -14.88
C ILE A 247 -4.19 -12.40 -15.04
N LYS A 248 -3.09 -13.02 -14.58
CA LYS A 248 -2.96 -14.48 -14.58
C LYS A 248 -3.81 -15.09 -13.46
N PRO A 249 -4.38 -16.30 -13.65
CA PRO A 249 -5.08 -17.00 -12.56
C PRO A 249 -4.22 -17.25 -11.32
N THR A 250 -2.89 -17.30 -11.50
CA THR A 250 -1.91 -17.52 -10.44
C THR A 250 -1.47 -16.24 -9.74
N THR A 251 -2.00 -15.08 -10.11
CA THR A 251 -1.69 -13.79 -9.47
C THR A 251 -2.07 -13.82 -7.99
N TYR A 252 -1.15 -13.42 -7.12
CA TYR A 252 -1.35 -13.41 -5.67
C TYR A 252 -2.21 -12.24 -5.19
N GLY A 253 -2.28 -11.17 -5.97
CA GLY A 253 -3.09 -10.01 -5.64
C GLY A 253 -2.85 -8.84 -6.58
N ILE A 254 -3.41 -7.70 -6.24
CA ILE A 254 -3.34 -6.46 -7.03
C ILE A 254 -2.76 -5.35 -6.17
N LEU A 255 -1.62 -4.79 -6.59
CA LEU A 255 -1.05 -3.63 -5.94
C LEU A 255 -1.75 -2.35 -6.42
N ILE A 256 -2.49 -1.71 -5.51
CA ILE A 256 -3.17 -0.45 -5.80
C ILE A 256 -2.19 0.70 -5.58
N PRO A 257 -1.95 1.57 -6.58
CA PRO A 257 -1.04 2.70 -6.45
C PRO A 257 -1.69 3.83 -5.61
N CYS A 258 -1.63 3.70 -4.28
CA CYS A 258 -2.32 4.57 -3.32
C CYS A 258 -1.88 6.03 -3.41
N ASP A 259 -0.63 6.30 -3.74
CA ASP A 259 -0.11 7.65 -3.94
C ASP A 259 -0.74 8.34 -5.16
N GLU A 260 -1.01 7.61 -6.25
CA GLU A 260 -1.70 8.16 -7.40
C GLU A 260 -3.18 8.45 -7.12
N LEU A 261 -3.85 7.58 -6.39
CA LEU A 261 -5.23 7.83 -5.97
C LEU A 261 -5.36 9.14 -5.19
N LEU A 262 -4.35 9.47 -4.36
CA LEU A 262 -4.33 10.70 -3.59
C LEU A 262 -3.98 11.93 -4.43
N LYS A 263 -3.07 11.79 -5.38
CA LYS A 263 -2.56 12.89 -6.21
C LYS A 263 -3.49 13.23 -7.38
N ARG A 264 -4.14 12.25 -7.98
CA ARG A 264 -5.01 12.46 -9.14
C ARG A 264 -6.40 12.88 -8.71
N ARG A 265 -6.75 14.14 -8.95
CA ARG A 265 -8.05 14.72 -8.63
C ARG A 265 -9.24 13.89 -9.13
N LYS A 266 -9.12 13.29 -10.30
CA LYS A 266 -10.13 12.43 -10.91
C LYS A 266 -10.51 11.23 -10.04
N TYR A 267 -9.56 10.70 -9.25
CA TYR A 267 -9.73 9.46 -8.48
C TYR A 267 -9.76 9.65 -6.96
N GLN A 268 -9.55 10.87 -6.47
CA GLN A 268 -9.56 11.15 -5.02
C GLN A 268 -10.86 10.78 -4.31
N TRP A 269 -11.97 10.75 -5.03
CA TRP A 269 -13.25 10.32 -4.48
C TRP A 269 -13.16 8.90 -3.90
N PHE A 270 -12.46 7.98 -4.56
CA PHE A 270 -12.32 6.61 -4.13
C PHE A 270 -11.66 6.50 -2.74
N THR A 271 -10.69 7.34 -2.44
CA THR A 271 -10.02 7.36 -1.14
C THR A 271 -10.90 7.90 -0.01
N ARG A 272 -12.03 8.52 -0.34
CA ARG A 272 -12.93 9.19 0.62
C ARG A 272 -14.25 8.47 0.83
N MET A 273 -14.52 7.45 0.02
CA MET A 273 -15.72 6.64 0.14
C MET A 273 -15.66 5.76 1.37
N SER A 274 -16.83 5.45 1.94
CA SER A 274 -16.95 4.38 2.93
C SER A 274 -16.60 3.02 2.30
N ALA A 275 -16.27 2.03 3.12
CA ALA A 275 -16.03 0.68 2.63
C ALA A 275 -17.22 0.15 1.80
N LYS A 276 -18.45 0.35 2.27
CA LYS A 276 -19.65 -0.05 1.53
C LYS A 276 -19.76 0.63 0.17
N GLN A 277 -19.56 1.95 0.11
CA GLN A 277 -19.62 2.69 -1.15
C GLN A 277 -18.56 2.24 -2.17
N ILE A 278 -17.38 1.87 -1.67
CA ILE A 278 -16.31 1.31 -2.51
C ILE A 278 -16.71 -0.03 -3.08
N LEU A 279 -17.31 -0.89 -2.26
CA LEU A 279 -17.77 -2.22 -2.69
C LEU A 279 -18.96 -2.16 -3.64
N GLU A 280 -19.78 -1.11 -3.55
CA GLU A 280 -20.90 -0.82 -4.46
C GLU A 280 -20.48 -0.01 -5.70
N SER A 281 -19.23 0.45 -5.74
CA SER A 281 -18.72 1.24 -6.85
C SER A 281 -18.59 0.40 -8.12
N ASN A 282 -18.94 1.00 -9.26
CA ASN A 282 -18.86 0.30 -10.55
C ASN A 282 -17.44 0.42 -11.18
N VAL A 283 -16.39 0.36 -10.35
CA VAL A 283 -15.01 0.28 -10.83
C VAL A 283 -14.48 -1.13 -10.66
N ILE A 284 -13.59 -1.53 -11.56
CA ILE A 284 -13.10 -2.91 -11.54
C ILE A 284 -12.39 -3.25 -10.24
N ILE A 285 -11.62 -2.34 -9.65
CA ILE A 285 -10.96 -2.59 -8.37
C ILE A 285 -11.98 -2.72 -7.22
N GLY A 286 -13.10 -1.99 -7.26
CA GLY A 286 -14.21 -2.16 -6.31
C GLY A 286 -14.82 -3.56 -6.39
N ASN A 287 -14.99 -4.08 -7.60
CA ASN A 287 -15.48 -5.45 -7.80
C ASN A 287 -14.51 -6.51 -7.27
N TYR A 288 -13.19 -6.33 -7.46
CA TYR A 288 -12.19 -7.22 -6.88
C TYR A 288 -12.21 -7.14 -5.34
N LEU A 289 -12.28 -5.92 -4.77
CA LEU A 289 -12.41 -5.73 -3.33
C LEU A 289 -13.67 -6.43 -2.78
N LEU A 290 -14.80 -6.32 -3.47
CA LEU A 290 -16.04 -7.00 -3.10
C LEU A 290 -15.87 -8.52 -3.05
N VAL A 291 -15.35 -9.12 -4.12
CA VAL A 291 -15.19 -10.58 -4.22
C VAL A 291 -14.31 -11.12 -3.08
N TYR A 292 -13.19 -10.45 -2.80
CA TYR A 292 -12.23 -10.95 -1.80
C TYR A 292 -12.56 -10.58 -0.37
N ASN A 293 -13.56 -9.70 -0.14
CA ASN A 293 -14.10 -9.37 1.18
C ASN A 293 -15.55 -9.90 1.38
N ALA A 294 -16.12 -10.60 0.42
CA ALA A 294 -17.52 -11.09 0.48
C ALA A 294 -17.87 -11.89 1.76
N PRO A 295 -17.01 -12.74 2.33
CA PRO A 295 -17.29 -13.40 3.58
C PRO A 295 -17.55 -12.41 4.73
N ASN A 296 -16.78 -11.33 4.77
CA ASN A 296 -16.86 -10.32 5.83
C ASN A 296 -18.12 -9.43 5.70
N ILE A 297 -18.67 -9.30 4.50
CA ILE A 297 -19.91 -8.52 4.23
C ILE A 297 -21.12 -9.29 4.78
N LYS A 298 -21.14 -10.61 4.66
CA LYS A 298 -22.26 -11.44 5.18
C LYS A 298 -22.36 -11.37 6.69
N ASP A 299 -21.26 -11.12 7.38
CA ASP A 299 -21.21 -11.05 8.83
C ASP A 299 -21.59 -9.66 9.39
N GLY A 300 -22.07 -8.76 8.52
CA GLY A 300 -22.52 -7.42 8.93
C GLY A 300 -21.38 -6.44 9.31
N ILE A 301 -20.15 -6.81 9.05
CA ILE A 301 -18.94 -6.10 9.50
C ILE A 301 -18.72 -4.76 8.76
N ILE A 302 -19.41 -4.54 7.65
CA ILE A 302 -19.29 -3.33 6.85
C ILE A 302 -20.63 -2.58 6.90
N GLU A 303 -20.71 -1.62 7.80
CA GLU A 303 -21.90 -0.78 7.93
C GLU A 303 -22.10 0.18 6.73
N PRO A 304 -23.36 0.41 6.34
CA PRO A 304 -23.70 1.45 5.41
C PRO A 304 -23.46 2.84 6.01
N LEU A 305 -22.87 3.72 5.25
CA LEU A 305 -22.81 5.12 5.63
C LEU A 305 -24.20 5.76 5.40
N GLU A 306 -24.99 5.93 6.45
CA GLU A 306 -26.35 6.47 6.37
C GLU A 306 -26.36 7.99 6.19
N MET A 307 -25.34 8.68 6.69
CA MET A 307 -25.25 10.14 6.62
C MET A 307 -24.10 10.59 5.72
N LYS A 308 -24.33 11.69 5.02
CA LYS A 308 -23.31 12.36 4.23
C LYS A 308 -22.16 12.78 5.12
N PRO A 309 -20.93 12.29 4.89
CA PRO A 309 -19.76 12.77 5.63
C PRO A 309 -19.52 14.25 5.37
N SER A 310 -19.07 15.00 6.37
CA SER A 310 -18.79 16.43 6.25
C SER A 310 -17.79 16.79 5.15
N TRP A 311 -16.87 15.86 4.85
CA TRP A 311 -15.88 16.02 3.79
C TRP A 311 -16.45 15.89 2.36
N VAL A 312 -17.62 15.27 2.18
CA VAL A 312 -18.27 15.15 0.87
C VAL A 312 -18.87 16.48 0.42
N GLY A 313 -19.09 17.43 1.32
CA GLY A 313 -19.63 18.76 0.98
C GLY A 313 -18.78 19.56 -0.01
N PHE A 314 -17.50 19.28 -0.09
CA PHE A 314 -16.60 19.92 -1.04
C PHE A 314 -16.80 19.43 -2.49
N TRP A 315 -17.30 18.22 -2.67
CA TRP A 315 -17.53 17.65 -3.98
C TRP A 315 -19.00 17.77 -4.31
N LYS A 316 -19.32 18.41 -5.40
CA LYS A 316 -20.67 18.26 -6.01
C LYS A 316 -20.73 16.85 -6.56
N THR A 317 -21.06 15.91 -5.69
CA THR A 317 -21.39 14.56 -6.15
C THR A 317 -22.83 14.58 -6.60
N PRO A 318 -23.13 14.12 -7.82
CA PRO A 318 -24.49 13.85 -8.18
C PRO A 318 -25.07 12.84 -7.18
N LEU A 319 -26.16 13.21 -6.54
CA LEU A 319 -26.88 12.32 -5.64
C LEU A 319 -27.62 11.30 -6.50
N TYR A 320 -26.98 10.18 -6.76
CA TYR A 320 -27.66 9.07 -7.39
C TYR A 320 -28.13 8.11 -6.29
N ASN A 321 -29.46 7.97 -6.17
CA ASN A 321 -30.16 7.02 -5.31
C ASN A 321 -29.70 7.01 -3.82
N GLY A 322 -29.38 8.18 -3.26
CA GLY A 322 -28.97 8.29 -1.84
C GLY A 322 -27.57 7.76 -1.52
N VAL A 323 -26.81 7.33 -2.50
CA VAL A 323 -25.42 6.88 -2.35
C VAL A 323 -24.49 8.09 -2.52
N TYR A 324 -23.67 8.37 -1.50
CA TYR A 324 -22.65 9.42 -1.57
C TYR A 324 -21.40 8.86 -2.24
N GLY A 325 -21.23 9.18 -3.49
CA GLY A 325 -20.10 8.78 -4.31
C GLY A 325 -20.41 8.86 -5.79
N LEU A 326 -19.40 9.15 -6.58
CA LEU A 326 -19.52 9.10 -8.03
C LEU A 326 -19.38 7.65 -8.49
N LYS A 327 -20.35 7.15 -9.23
CA LYS A 327 -20.12 5.95 -10.03
C LYS A 327 -19.17 6.31 -11.17
N PRO A 328 -18.26 5.43 -11.57
CA PRO A 328 -17.33 5.70 -12.67
C PRO A 328 -18.01 6.01 -14.01
N ASP A 329 -19.18 5.41 -14.25
CA ASP A 329 -19.97 5.67 -15.45
C ASP A 329 -20.46 7.11 -15.49
N ASP A 330 -20.74 7.70 -14.32
CA ASP A 330 -21.13 9.09 -14.20
C ASP A 330 -19.94 10.05 -14.37
N LEU A 331 -18.71 9.56 -14.24
CA LEU A 331 -17.49 10.35 -14.40
C LEU A 331 -17.11 10.62 -15.85
N GLY A 332 -17.51 9.74 -16.78
CA GLY A 332 -17.21 9.89 -18.20
C GLY A 332 -17.88 11.13 -18.80
N ASP A 333 -19.15 11.31 -18.52
CA ASP A 333 -19.98 12.36 -19.13
C ASP A 333 -20.18 13.59 -18.24
N SER A 334 -20.11 13.44 -16.91
CA SER A 334 -20.45 14.52 -15.98
C SER A 334 -19.29 15.43 -15.60
N ILE A 335 -18.03 14.99 -15.74
CA ILE A 335 -16.87 15.87 -15.43
C ILE A 335 -16.79 17.06 -16.39
N SER A 336 -17.27 16.91 -17.63
CA SER A 336 -17.34 17.99 -18.60
C SER A 336 -18.48 18.98 -18.32
N GLN A 337 -19.49 18.60 -17.52
CA GLN A 337 -20.71 19.35 -17.29
C GLN A 337 -20.83 20.00 -15.91
N VAL A 338 -19.95 19.67 -14.96
CA VAL A 338 -19.99 20.31 -13.63
C VAL A 338 -19.36 21.69 -13.70
N PRO A 339 -20.12 22.78 -13.64
CA PRO A 339 -19.55 24.11 -13.58
C PRO A 339 -18.69 24.21 -12.31
N TYR A 340 -17.46 24.62 -12.45
CA TYR A 340 -16.63 24.95 -11.31
C TYR A 340 -17.33 26.02 -10.45
N PRO A 341 -17.58 25.80 -9.17
CA PRO A 341 -18.05 26.87 -8.32
C PRO A 341 -16.88 27.82 -8.07
N GLY A 342 -16.93 28.97 -8.70
CA GLY A 342 -15.96 30.04 -8.44
C GLY A 342 -15.18 30.46 -9.70
N ARG A 343 -15.87 31.06 -10.62
CA ARG A 343 -15.47 32.22 -11.39
C ARG A 343 -16.50 33.30 -11.20
#